data_9dcdfdf1f41329ba18ced1265fb2862d
#
_entry.id   9dcdfdf1f41329ba18ced1265fb2862d
#
_cell.length_a   1.000
_cell.length_b   1.000
_cell.length_c   1.000
_cell.angle_alpha   90.00
_cell.angle_beta   90.00
_cell.angle_gamma   90.00
#
_symmetry.space_group_name_H-M   'P 1'
#
loop_
_entity.id
_entity.type
_entity.pdbx_description
1 polymer ?
#
loop_
_entity_poly.entity_id
_entity_poly.type
_entity_poly.pdbx_seq_one_letter_code
_entity_poly.pdbx_strand_id
1 'polypeptide(L)'
;MKFDSIPGMIEPAEQELLYEVSKALDLSKKYSIVELGSFFGKSTNSIIHGLNDNSTNEGSVFHVYDSFKCQRNGNLAQHVVGFSEKFKVNHLLKKEGNSIDFLDVFKFYTANKFDKLKIHQNELLDSTYSDKAKIAFLFIDAPKFYNEFYDVLKIFFLHLDVGSKVIFQDFFFHWSGTVIPAIEIMFQRKLISFEKTAASSLLITIEKKINKDEVRKINDFYQKSTLSDLIQSIYERLSSKKIDRHNYFLNRLIMAKIQVMVKNESNLDGAKELSISTFNKIGKIDPQSAKLLEYDLQHFFKNNFDLQKLYNLDHL
;
A
#
# COMPACT_ATOMS: atom_id res chain seq x y z
N MET A 1 -15.65 -16.08 6.86
CA MET A 1 -15.71 -15.06 7.91
C MET A 1 -16.38 -13.81 7.34
N LYS A 2 -17.34 -13.19 8.02
CA LYS A 2 -17.98 -11.96 7.47
C LYS A 2 -17.20 -10.74 7.99
N PHE A 3 -16.31 -10.20 7.18
CA PHE A 3 -15.61 -8.95 7.47
C PHE A 3 -16.41 -7.68 7.09
N ASP A 4 -17.63 -7.85 6.57
CA ASP A 4 -18.37 -6.84 5.81
C ASP A 4 -19.03 -5.73 6.63
N SER A 5 -18.96 -5.78 7.96
CA SER A 5 -19.64 -4.78 8.81
C SER A 5 -18.84 -3.51 9.09
N ILE A 6 -17.56 -3.45 8.68
CA ILE A 6 -16.69 -2.30 8.92
C ILE A 6 -16.42 -1.59 7.60
N PRO A 7 -16.72 -0.27 7.53
CA PRO A 7 -16.43 0.50 6.34
C PRO A 7 -14.92 0.66 6.13
N GLY A 8 -14.47 0.60 4.88
CA GLY A 8 -13.07 0.76 4.51
C GLY A 8 -12.81 0.42 3.06
N MET A 9 -11.63 0.74 2.60
CA MET A 9 -11.27 0.71 1.17
C MET A 9 -10.53 -0.55 0.73
N ILE A 10 -10.16 -1.44 1.65
CA ILE A 10 -9.53 -2.73 1.30
C ILE A 10 -10.55 -3.75 0.79
N GLU A 11 -10.13 -4.55 -0.19
CA GLU A 11 -10.94 -5.60 -0.79
C GLU A 11 -11.06 -6.85 0.11
N PRO A 12 -12.08 -7.72 -0.10
CA PRO A 12 -12.22 -8.97 0.66
C PRO A 12 -10.98 -9.88 0.60
N ALA A 13 -10.32 -9.97 -0.56
CA ALA A 13 -9.10 -10.76 -0.71
C ALA A 13 -7.93 -10.22 0.14
N GLU A 14 -7.85 -8.89 0.32
CA GLU A 14 -6.85 -8.27 1.20
C GLU A 14 -7.18 -8.51 2.67
N GLN A 15 -8.45 -8.47 3.05
CA GLN A 15 -8.89 -8.81 4.41
C GLN A 15 -8.52 -10.27 4.77
N GLU A 16 -8.75 -11.19 3.83
CA GLU A 16 -8.39 -12.60 3.98
C GLU A 16 -6.86 -12.76 4.11
N LEU A 17 -6.09 -12.06 3.26
CA LEU A 17 -4.63 -12.06 3.36
C LEU A 17 -4.14 -11.58 4.73
N LEU A 18 -4.67 -10.46 5.23
CA LEU A 18 -4.32 -9.90 6.54
C LEU A 18 -4.63 -10.88 7.67
N TYR A 19 -5.81 -11.51 7.63
CA TYR A 19 -6.21 -12.54 8.59
C TYR A 19 -5.28 -13.76 8.55
N GLU A 20 -5.04 -14.33 7.36
CA GLU A 20 -4.19 -15.51 7.20
C GLU A 20 -2.76 -15.27 7.67
N VAL A 21 -2.17 -14.13 7.26
CA VAL A 21 -0.81 -13.78 7.68
C VAL A 21 -0.75 -13.64 9.19
N SER A 22 -1.66 -12.87 9.80
CA SER A 22 -1.66 -12.64 11.25
C SER A 22 -1.87 -13.92 12.05
N LYS A 23 -2.72 -14.83 11.55
CA LYS A 23 -2.96 -16.14 12.17
C LYS A 23 -1.76 -17.07 12.08
N ALA A 24 -0.98 -16.99 11.01
CA ALA A 24 0.14 -17.91 10.74
C ALA A 24 1.49 -17.42 11.31
N LEU A 25 1.57 -16.21 11.89
CA LEU A 25 2.81 -15.70 12.50
C LEU A 25 3.27 -16.60 13.64
N ASP A 26 4.58 -16.84 13.73
CA ASP A 26 5.18 -17.37 14.96
C ASP A 26 5.36 -16.22 15.97
N LEU A 27 4.49 -16.16 16.96
CA LEU A 27 4.46 -15.15 18.02
C LEU A 27 4.85 -15.72 19.39
N SER A 28 5.51 -16.87 19.43
CA SER A 28 6.04 -17.52 20.65
C SER A 28 7.05 -16.63 21.40
N LYS A 29 7.63 -15.65 20.72
CA LYS A 29 8.41 -14.55 21.32
C LYS A 29 7.53 -13.29 21.39
N LYS A 30 7.91 -12.37 22.29
CA LYS A 30 7.23 -11.06 22.36
C LYS A 30 7.57 -10.24 21.14
N TYR A 31 6.67 -10.23 20.19
CA TYR A 31 6.73 -9.44 18.97
C TYR A 31 5.71 -8.30 19.01
N SER A 32 5.94 -7.31 18.19
CA SER A 32 4.95 -6.29 17.85
C SER A 32 4.42 -6.51 16.44
N ILE A 33 3.18 -6.14 16.25
CA ILE A 33 2.52 -5.99 14.96
C ILE A 33 2.34 -4.49 14.72
N VAL A 34 2.54 -4.02 13.50
CA VAL A 34 2.43 -2.59 13.17
C VAL A 34 1.56 -2.41 11.93
N GLU A 35 0.65 -1.46 12.00
CA GLU A 35 -0.18 -0.99 10.89
C GLU A 35 0.05 0.51 10.69
N LEU A 36 0.33 0.90 9.45
CA LEU A 36 0.51 2.29 9.02
C LEU A 36 -0.62 2.68 8.08
N GLY A 37 -1.56 3.50 8.55
CA GLY A 37 -2.80 3.84 7.86
C GLY A 37 -3.90 2.82 8.14
N SER A 38 -4.84 3.16 9.00
CA SER A 38 -5.91 2.25 9.45
C SER A 38 -7.31 2.69 9.06
N PHE A 39 -7.45 3.98 8.70
CA PHE A 39 -8.75 4.57 8.39
C PHE A 39 -9.80 4.28 9.48
N PHE A 40 -10.91 3.61 9.15
CA PHE A 40 -11.96 3.21 10.11
C PHE A 40 -11.72 1.85 10.78
N GLY A 41 -10.57 1.21 10.51
CA GLY A 41 -10.16 -0.02 11.19
C GLY A 41 -10.62 -1.31 10.52
N LYS A 42 -10.92 -1.32 9.22
CA LYS A 42 -11.29 -2.53 8.49
C LYS A 42 -10.12 -3.51 8.40
N SER A 43 -8.93 -3.04 8.02
CA SER A 43 -7.66 -3.79 8.02
C SER A 43 -7.26 -4.19 9.44
N THR A 44 -7.33 -3.25 10.38
CA THR A 44 -7.06 -3.50 11.82
C THR A 44 -7.86 -4.68 12.35
N ASN A 45 -9.17 -4.74 12.05
CA ASN A 45 -10.02 -5.85 12.50
C ASN A 45 -9.66 -7.18 11.84
N SER A 46 -9.27 -7.19 10.56
CA SER A 46 -8.81 -8.41 9.90
C SER A 46 -7.55 -8.96 10.56
N ILE A 47 -6.60 -8.08 10.91
CA ILE A 47 -5.38 -8.43 11.66
C ILE A 47 -5.75 -8.94 13.06
N ILE A 48 -6.62 -8.24 13.81
CA ILE A 48 -7.05 -8.64 15.15
C ILE A 48 -7.70 -10.04 15.14
N HIS A 49 -8.56 -10.32 14.16
CA HIS A 49 -9.15 -11.67 14.03
C HIS A 49 -8.09 -12.75 13.84
N GLY A 50 -7.09 -12.49 12.99
CA GLY A 50 -5.98 -13.42 12.80
C GLY A 50 -5.15 -13.60 14.08
N LEU A 51 -4.85 -12.52 14.82
CA LEU A 51 -4.10 -12.56 16.08
C LEU A 51 -4.86 -13.29 17.19
N ASN A 52 -6.18 -13.16 17.24
CA ASN A 52 -7.02 -13.89 18.21
C ASN A 52 -7.09 -15.38 17.91
N ASP A 53 -7.01 -15.78 16.62
CA ASP A 53 -6.99 -17.17 16.19
C ASP A 53 -5.56 -17.75 16.14
N ASN A 54 -4.54 -16.97 16.47
CA ASN A 54 -3.14 -17.39 16.46
C ASN A 54 -2.79 -18.10 17.78
N SER A 55 -2.52 -19.40 17.70
CA SER A 55 -2.22 -20.26 18.87
C SER A 55 -0.87 -19.95 19.55
N THR A 56 0.01 -19.20 18.89
CA THR A 56 1.33 -18.82 19.45
C THR A 56 1.34 -17.39 20.01
N ASN A 57 0.22 -16.68 19.94
CA ASN A 57 0.13 -15.29 20.39
C ASN A 57 0.04 -15.19 21.92
N GLU A 58 1.18 -15.22 22.60
CA GLU A 58 1.29 -15.10 24.07
C GLU A 58 1.35 -13.64 24.56
N GLY A 59 0.95 -12.68 23.74
CA GLY A 59 0.86 -11.31 24.21
C GLY A 59 1.57 -10.26 23.38
N SER A 60 1.55 -10.42 22.08
CA SER A 60 2.00 -9.40 21.13
C SER A 60 1.27 -8.08 21.35
N VAL A 61 1.97 -6.98 21.07
CA VAL A 61 1.40 -5.63 21.08
C VAL A 61 1.10 -5.25 19.63
N PHE A 62 -0.09 -4.73 19.39
CA PHE A 62 -0.48 -4.23 18.07
C PHE A 62 -0.49 -2.70 18.08
N HIS A 63 0.41 -2.10 17.30
CA HIS A 63 0.55 -0.65 17.14
C HIS A 63 -0.13 -0.22 15.85
N VAL A 64 -1.02 0.74 15.94
CA VAL A 64 -1.71 1.36 14.80
C VAL A 64 -1.32 2.83 14.74
N TYR A 65 -0.77 3.25 13.60
CA TYR A 65 -0.36 4.61 13.32
C TYR A 65 -1.25 5.20 12.23
N ASP A 66 -1.93 6.30 12.55
CA ASP A 66 -2.75 7.05 11.61
C ASP A 66 -2.91 8.48 12.14
N SER A 67 -3.00 9.48 11.29
CA SER A 67 -3.34 10.84 11.72
C SER A 67 -4.78 10.92 12.21
N PHE A 68 -5.65 10.01 11.76
CA PHE A 68 -7.09 10.01 11.96
C PHE A 68 -7.75 11.35 11.60
N LYS A 69 -7.09 12.11 10.73
CA LYS A 69 -7.53 13.41 10.27
C LYS A 69 -7.41 13.54 8.76
N CYS A 70 -8.32 14.28 8.15
CA CYS A 70 -8.22 14.67 6.75
C CYS A 70 -8.68 16.11 6.54
N GLN A 71 -8.15 16.75 5.50
CA GLN A 71 -8.62 18.09 5.07
C GLN A 71 -10.02 17.96 4.47
N ARG A 72 -10.95 18.87 4.81
CA ARG A 72 -12.35 18.84 4.34
C ARG A 72 -12.48 18.86 2.81
N ASN A 73 -11.56 19.51 2.13
CA ASN A 73 -11.54 19.62 0.66
C ASN A 73 -10.67 18.55 0.00
N GLY A 74 -10.10 17.61 0.77
CA GLY A 74 -9.26 16.54 0.24
C GLY A 74 -10.09 15.35 -0.24
N ASN A 75 -9.51 14.54 -1.10
CA ASN A 75 -10.15 13.32 -1.62
C ASN A 75 -10.56 12.35 -0.50
N LEU A 76 -9.74 12.23 0.54
CA LEU A 76 -10.03 11.35 1.68
C LEU A 76 -11.30 11.78 2.41
N ALA A 77 -11.60 13.10 2.48
CA ALA A 77 -12.80 13.59 3.16
C ALA A 77 -14.10 13.07 2.54
N GLN A 78 -14.14 12.91 1.21
CA GLN A 78 -15.32 12.35 0.52
C GLN A 78 -15.57 10.90 0.98
N HIS A 79 -14.51 10.10 1.13
CA HIS A 79 -14.61 8.74 1.64
C HIS A 79 -15.00 8.72 3.13
N VAL A 80 -14.39 9.57 3.96
CA VAL A 80 -14.71 9.70 5.39
C VAL A 80 -16.19 10.02 5.58
N VAL A 81 -16.69 11.06 4.90
CA VAL A 81 -18.09 11.48 5.03
C VAL A 81 -19.02 10.42 4.44
N GLY A 82 -18.77 9.97 3.20
CA GLY A 82 -19.65 9.00 2.52
C GLY A 82 -19.77 7.66 3.27
N PHE A 83 -18.67 7.12 3.77
CA PHE A 83 -18.73 5.90 4.57
C PHE A 83 -19.41 6.13 5.92
N SER A 84 -19.11 7.25 6.61
CA SER A 84 -19.71 7.53 7.92
C SER A 84 -21.22 7.71 7.85
N GLU A 85 -21.75 8.33 6.79
CA GLU A 85 -23.19 8.45 6.55
C GLU A 85 -23.82 7.11 6.22
N LYS A 86 -23.23 6.36 5.27
CA LYS A 86 -23.70 5.03 4.86
C LYS A 86 -23.82 4.06 6.04
N PHE A 87 -22.87 4.11 6.96
CA PHE A 87 -22.82 3.22 8.14
C PHE A 87 -23.36 3.85 9.42
N LYS A 88 -23.96 5.05 9.33
CA LYS A 88 -24.62 5.77 10.43
C LYS A 88 -23.70 6.08 11.63
N VAL A 89 -22.42 6.35 11.35
CA VAL A 89 -21.41 6.72 12.36
C VAL A 89 -20.92 8.17 12.20
N ASN A 90 -21.60 8.98 11.38
CA ASN A 90 -21.25 10.38 11.14
C ASN A 90 -21.31 11.26 12.40
N HIS A 91 -22.07 10.87 13.41
CA HIS A 91 -22.14 11.53 14.72
C HIS A 91 -20.83 11.40 15.52
N LEU A 92 -19.94 10.48 15.15
CA LEU A 92 -18.62 10.30 15.77
C LEU A 92 -17.53 11.16 15.11
N LEU A 93 -17.82 11.80 13.98
CA LEU A 93 -16.87 12.70 13.31
C LEU A 93 -16.78 14.03 14.07
N LYS A 94 -15.55 14.48 14.32
CA LYS A 94 -15.29 15.83 14.84
C LYS A 94 -14.82 16.74 13.74
N LYS A 95 -15.49 17.87 13.55
CA LYS A 95 -15.17 18.87 12.54
C LYS A 95 -14.46 20.04 13.21
N GLU A 96 -13.16 20.17 12.99
CA GLU A 96 -12.33 21.22 13.58
C GLU A 96 -11.72 22.09 12.47
N GLY A 97 -12.17 23.34 12.36
CA GLY A 97 -11.69 24.25 11.32
C GLY A 97 -11.83 23.63 9.93
N ASN A 98 -10.73 23.48 9.20
CA ASN A 98 -10.68 22.87 7.86
C ASN A 98 -10.37 21.34 7.89
N SER A 99 -10.47 20.69 9.04
CA SER A 99 -10.19 19.26 9.16
C SER A 99 -11.41 18.48 9.67
N ILE A 100 -11.38 17.16 9.41
CA ILE A 100 -12.31 16.17 9.96
C ILE A 100 -11.46 15.14 10.70
N ASP A 101 -11.70 15.00 12.01
CA ASP A 101 -11.12 13.94 12.83
C ASP A 101 -12.10 12.77 12.89
N PHE A 102 -11.59 11.55 12.65
CA PHE A 102 -12.38 10.32 12.63
C PHE A 102 -11.84 9.24 13.60
N LEU A 103 -11.00 9.62 14.56
CA LEU A 103 -10.47 8.69 15.56
C LEU A 103 -11.57 7.97 16.34
N ASP A 104 -12.67 8.66 16.68
CA ASP A 104 -13.74 8.04 17.44
C ASP A 104 -14.51 7.01 16.62
N VAL A 105 -14.55 7.14 15.28
CA VAL A 105 -15.07 6.10 14.38
C VAL A 105 -14.18 4.86 14.42
N PHE A 106 -12.86 5.03 14.33
CA PHE A 106 -11.92 3.93 14.47
C PHE A 106 -12.07 3.22 15.82
N LYS A 107 -12.11 3.96 16.93
CA LYS A 107 -12.30 3.40 18.26
C LYS A 107 -13.62 2.63 18.39
N PHE A 108 -14.70 3.14 17.80
CA PHE A 108 -16.00 2.47 17.80
C PHE A 108 -15.92 1.07 17.17
N TYR A 109 -15.21 0.92 16.06
CA TYR A 109 -15.07 -0.37 15.37
C TYR A 109 -14.03 -1.32 15.97
N THR A 110 -13.06 -0.81 16.76
CA THR A 110 -11.95 -1.61 17.31
C THR A 110 -12.04 -1.84 18.81
N ALA A 111 -12.97 -1.15 19.51
CA ALA A 111 -13.10 -1.23 20.97
C ALA A 111 -13.25 -2.67 21.47
N ASN A 112 -12.49 -3.01 22.50
CA ASN A 112 -12.54 -4.30 23.22
C ASN A 112 -12.27 -5.54 22.38
N LYS A 113 -11.67 -5.39 21.16
CA LYS A 113 -11.39 -6.52 20.28
C LYS A 113 -9.97 -7.08 20.45
N PHE A 114 -9.06 -6.28 21.00
CA PHE A 114 -7.69 -6.69 21.29
C PHE A 114 -7.12 -5.87 22.45
N ASP A 115 -6.79 -6.53 23.56
CA ASP A 115 -6.40 -5.88 24.83
C ASP A 115 -5.12 -5.07 24.73
N LYS A 116 -4.21 -5.44 23.81
CA LYS A 116 -2.90 -4.81 23.62
C LYS A 116 -2.83 -3.94 22.35
N LEU A 117 -3.95 -3.37 21.94
CA LEU A 117 -3.99 -2.38 20.86
C LEU A 117 -3.47 -1.04 21.36
N LYS A 118 -2.44 -0.51 20.70
CA LYS A 118 -1.89 0.83 20.94
C LYS A 118 -2.16 1.72 19.73
N ILE A 119 -2.88 2.79 19.94
CA ILE A 119 -3.27 3.76 18.92
C ILE A 119 -2.30 4.96 19.02
N HIS A 120 -1.64 5.29 17.90
CA HIS A 120 -0.77 6.43 17.74
C HIS A 120 -1.42 7.41 16.76
N GLN A 121 -2.01 8.48 17.30
CA GLN A 121 -2.63 9.55 16.49
C GLN A 121 -1.57 10.59 16.13
N ASN A 122 -0.90 10.41 15.01
CA ASN A 122 0.12 11.32 14.52
C ASN A 122 0.32 11.15 13.00
N GLU A 123 0.89 12.16 12.38
CA GLU A 123 1.36 12.04 11.00
C GLU A 123 2.49 11.01 10.90
N LEU A 124 2.62 10.35 9.75
CA LEU A 124 3.63 9.32 9.55
C LEU A 124 5.06 9.84 9.79
N LEU A 125 5.32 11.09 9.36
CA LEU A 125 6.63 11.74 9.51
C LEU A 125 7.02 12.01 10.98
N ASP A 126 6.02 12.19 11.84
CA ASP A 126 6.19 12.42 13.28
C ASP A 126 6.18 11.11 14.09
N SER A 127 6.07 9.98 13.39
CA SER A 127 6.00 8.67 14.02
C SER A 127 7.35 8.24 14.58
N THR A 128 7.32 7.55 15.71
CA THR A 128 8.48 6.87 16.29
C THR A 128 8.09 5.48 16.73
N TYR A 129 9.00 4.53 16.58
CA TYR A 129 8.83 3.21 17.14
C TYR A 129 9.74 3.05 18.37
N SER A 130 9.14 3.14 19.54
CA SER A 130 9.85 3.13 20.83
C SER A 130 9.75 1.79 21.58
N ASP A 131 8.99 0.82 21.05
CA ASP A 131 8.92 -0.51 21.65
C ASP A 131 10.26 -1.24 21.46
N LYS A 132 10.67 -2.02 22.48
CA LYS A 132 11.90 -2.83 22.41
C LYS A 132 11.67 -4.14 21.64
N ALA A 133 10.42 -4.55 21.48
CA ALA A 133 10.07 -5.76 20.74
C ALA A 133 10.38 -5.60 19.25
N LYS A 134 10.74 -6.71 18.61
CA LYS A 134 10.86 -6.77 17.15
C LYS A 134 9.48 -6.78 16.51
N ILE A 135 9.39 -6.32 15.28
CA ILE A 135 8.16 -6.32 14.50
C ILE A 135 8.11 -7.64 13.70
N ALA A 136 7.13 -8.49 13.99
CA ALA A 136 6.89 -9.71 13.21
C ALA A 136 6.08 -9.45 11.95
N PHE A 137 5.19 -8.46 11.99
CA PHE A 137 4.33 -8.10 10.87
C PHE A 137 4.18 -6.58 10.75
N LEU A 138 4.37 -6.07 9.55
CA LEU A 138 4.18 -4.67 9.19
C LEU A 138 3.22 -4.56 8.01
N PHE A 139 2.07 -3.92 8.22
CA PHE A 139 1.12 -3.56 7.18
C PHE A 139 1.28 -2.08 6.83
N ILE A 140 1.49 -1.78 5.54
CA ILE A 140 1.82 -0.44 5.04
C ILE A 140 0.74 0.01 4.07
N ASP A 141 -0.08 0.97 4.47
CA ASP A 141 -1.11 1.62 3.64
C ASP A 141 -0.94 3.14 3.55
N ALA A 142 -0.24 3.79 4.48
CA ALA A 142 -0.13 5.24 4.54
C ALA A 142 0.80 5.86 3.48
N PRO A 143 2.07 5.43 3.26
CA PRO A 143 2.98 6.09 2.35
C PRO A 143 2.55 5.88 0.90
N LYS A 144 2.41 6.99 0.16
CA LYS A 144 2.12 6.98 -1.29
C LYS A 144 3.31 7.52 -2.10
N PHE A 145 4.28 8.16 -1.46
CA PHE A 145 5.48 8.73 -2.08
C PHE A 145 6.75 8.18 -1.45
N TYR A 146 7.84 8.21 -2.23
CA TYR A 146 9.13 7.67 -1.79
C TYR A 146 9.66 8.31 -0.49
N ASN A 147 9.52 9.62 -0.34
CA ASN A 147 10.00 10.31 0.88
C ASN A 147 9.33 9.78 2.15
N GLU A 148 8.01 9.58 2.11
CA GLU A 148 7.25 8.97 3.21
C GLU A 148 7.69 7.52 3.44
N PHE A 149 7.89 6.76 2.36
CA PHE A 149 8.37 5.38 2.46
C PHE A 149 9.80 5.30 3.00
N TYR A 150 10.67 6.26 2.64
CA TYR A 150 12.01 6.35 3.20
C TYR A 150 12.00 6.59 4.71
N ASP A 151 11.05 7.36 5.23
CA ASP A 151 10.84 7.49 6.68
C ASP A 151 10.35 6.18 7.30
N VAL A 152 9.45 5.45 6.64
CA VAL A 152 9.05 4.09 7.08
C VAL A 152 10.26 3.16 7.15
N LEU A 153 11.19 3.18 6.18
CA LEU A 153 12.42 2.41 6.22
C LEU A 153 13.28 2.77 7.44
N LYS A 154 13.43 4.05 7.75
CA LYS A 154 14.24 4.54 8.89
C LYS A 154 13.62 4.23 10.25
N ILE A 155 12.30 4.20 10.35
CA ILE A 155 11.58 4.09 11.62
C ILE A 155 11.23 2.63 11.93
N PHE A 156 10.65 1.89 10.95
CA PHE A 156 10.05 0.58 11.21
C PHE A 156 10.90 -0.59 10.69
N PHE A 157 11.52 -0.47 9.53
CA PHE A 157 12.29 -1.57 8.95
C PHE A 157 13.53 -1.97 9.77
N LEU A 158 14.08 -1.04 10.55
CA LEU A 158 15.18 -1.31 11.46
C LEU A 158 14.81 -2.30 12.59
N HIS A 159 13.52 -2.48 12.82
CA HIS A 159 12.97 -3.32 13.87
C HIS A 159 12.39 -4.65 13.36
N LEU A 160 12.39 -4.87 12.03
CA LEU A 160 12.03 -6.14 11.44
C LEU A 160 13.14 -7.17 11.63
N ASP A 161 12.76 -8.42 11.91
CA ASP A 161 13.70 -9.56 11.92
C ASP A 161 13.63 -10.34 10.59
N VAL A 162 14.59 -11.23 10.37
CA VAL A 162 14.51 -12.23 9.31
C VAL A 162 13.26 -13.11 9.56
N GLY A 163 12.48 -13.31 8.51
CA GLY A 163 11.19 -14.00 8.58
C GLY A 163 9.99 -13.10 8.83
N SER A 164 10.19 -11.84 9.26
CA SER A 164 9.08 -10.87 9.39
C SER A 164 8.33 -10.70 8.08
N LYS A 165 7.02 -10.52 8.18
CA LYS A 165 6.12 -10.31 7.05
C LYS A 165 5.84 -8.82 6.85
N VAL A 166 5.83 -8.40 5.59
CA VAL A 166 5.42 -7.03 5.23
C VAL A 166 4.40 -7.09 4.11
N ILE A 167 3.29 -6.38 4.27
CA ILE A 167 2.31 -6.17 3.21
C ILE A 167 2.35 -4.72 2.79
N PHE A 168 2.56 -4.49 1.50
CA PHE A 168 2.39 -3.20 0.85
C PHE A 168 1.00 -3.16 0.22
N GLN A 169 0.08 -2.42 0.82
CA GLN A 169 -1.23 -2.13 0.25
C GLN A 169 -1.05 -1.10 -0.89
N ASP A 170 -1.92 -1.13 -1.89
CA ASP A 170 -1.82 -0.27 -3.08
C ASP A 170 -0.51 -0.40 -3.88
N PHE A 171 0.26 -1.48 -3.70
CA PHE A 171 1.49 -1.70 -4.42
C PHE A 171 1.33 -1.60 -5.94
N PHE A 172 0.24 -2.15 -6.47
CA PHE A 172 -0.03 -2.13 -7.92
C PHE A 172 -0.71 -0.86 -8.41
N PHE A 173 -1.04 0.09 -7.57
CA PHE A 173 -1.64 1.34 -8.03
C PHE A 173 -0.59 2.32 -8.56
N HIS A 174 -0.95 3.07 -9.60
CA HIS A 174 -0.06 4.02 -10.26
C HIS A 174 0.45 5.14 -9.34
N TRP A 175 -0.34 5.54 -8.33
CA TRP A 175 0.13 6.54 -7.35
C TRP A 175 1.24 6.06 -6.44
N SER A 176 1.47 4.74 -6.34
CA SER A 176 2.64 4.17 -5.65
C SER A 176 3.90 4.12 -6.53
N GLY A 177 3.86 4.71 -7.72
CA GLY A 177 4.93 4.65 -8.72
C GLY A 177 6.31 5.02 -8.22
N THR A 178 6.43 5.91 -7.22
CA THR A 178 7.72 6.27 -6.63
C THR A 178 8.16 5.35 -5.48
N VAL A 179 7.25 4.55 -4.90
CA VAL A 179 7.57 3.55 -3.85
C VAL A 179 8.06 2.23 -4.47
N ILE A 180 7.45 1.82 -5.59
CA ILE A 180 7.76 0.56 -6.29
C ILE A 180 9.25 0.39 -6.60
N PRO A 181 9.99 1.40 -7.11
CA PRO A 181 11.42 1.30 -7.34
C PRO A 181 12.24 0.93 -6.11
N ALA A 182 11.90 1.47 -4.94
CA ALA A 182 12.60 1.14 -3.70
C ALA A 182 12.41 -0.33 -3.31
N ILE A 183 11.21 -0.87 -3.53
CA ILE A 183 10.90 -2.28 -3.29
C ILE A 183 11.70 -3.17 -4.26
N GLU A 184 11.81 -2.79 -5.54
CA GLU A 184 12.67 -3.52 -6.50
C GLU A 184 14.14 -3.51 -6.08
N ILE A 185 14.67 -2.39 -5.61
CA ILE A 185 16.04 -2.31 -5.06
C ILE A 185 16.21 -3.31 -3.91
N MET A 186 15.23 -3.44 -3.02
CA MET A 186 15.27 -4.40 -1.93
C MET A 186 15.27 -5.86 -2.43
N PHE A 187 14.54 -6.18 -3.50
CA PHE A 187 14.61 -7.48 -4.17
C PHE A 187 15.98 -7.75 -4.80
N GLN A 188 16.53 -6.80 -5.54
CA GLN A 188 17.87 -6.92 -6.18
C GLN A 188 18.96 -7.17 -5.15
N ARG A 189 18.86 -6.54 -3.98
CA ARG A 189 19.77 -6.70 -2.86
C ARG A 189 19.53 -7.96 -2.03
N LYS A 190 18.50 -8.75 -2.38
CA LYS A 190 18.10 -9.98 -1.66
C LYS A 190 17.81 -9.70 -0.17
N LEU A 191 17.24 -8.54 0.11
CA LEU A 191 16.78 -8.17 1.45
C LEU A 191 15.39 -8.73 1.74
N ILE A 192 14.61 -8.94 0.68
CA ILE A 192 13.23 -9.43 0.72
C ILE A 192 13.00 -10.51 -0.32
N SER A 193 11.99 -11.36 -0.07
CA SER A 193 11.46 -12.31 -1.05
C SER A 193 9.96 -12.12 -1.26
N PHE A 194 9.50 -12.47 -2.46
CA PHE A 194 8.07 -12.48 -2.82
C PHE A 194 7.37 -13.68 -2.20
N GLU A 195 6.18 -13.50 -1.65
CA GLU A 195 5.31 -14.60 -1.22
C GLU A 195 4.06 -14.72 -2.07
N LYS A 196 3.17 -13.75 -2.00
CA LYS A 196 1.93 -13.73 -2.78
C LYS A 196 1.37 -12.32 -2.94
N THR A 197 0.31 -12.21 -3.72
CA THR A 197 -0.50 -10.99 -3.85
C THR A 197 -1.95 -11.29 -3.49
N ALA A 198 -2.67 -10.26 -3.05
CA ALA A 198 -4.13 -10.29 -2.93
C ALA A 198 -4.65 -8.91 -3.33
N ALA A 199 -5.52 -8.86 -4.33
CA ALA A 199 -5.92 -7.59 -4.94
C ALA A 199 -4.72 -6.69 -5.24
N SER A 200 -4.70 -5.45 -4.74
CA SER A 200 -3.61 -4.50 -4.95
C SER A 200 -2.40 -4.70 -4.02
N SER A 201 -2.49 -5.60 -3.07
CA SER A 201 -1.47 -5.81 -2.03
C SER A 201 -0.39 -6.81 -2.44
N LEU A 202 0.85 -6.50 -2.06
CA LEU A 202 2.03 -7.36 -2.19
C LEU A 202 2.51 -7.82 -0.81
N LEU A 203 2.56 -9.13 -0.58
CA LEU A 203 3.17 -9.74 0.60
C LEU A 203 4.60 -10.17 0.30
N ILE A 204 5.52 -9.76 1.17
CA ILE A 204 6.93 -10.15 1.14
C ILE A 204 7.40 -10.67 2.51
N THR A 205 8.52 -11.39 2.47
CA THR A 205 9.26 -11.82 3.67
C THR A 205 10.60 -11.09 3.74
N ILE A 206 11.01 -10.73 4.95
CA ILE A 206 12.35 -10.18 5.21
C ILE A 206 13.36 -11.33 5.22
N GLU A 207 14.33 -11.32 4.31
CA GLU A 207 15.36 -12.35 4.16
C GLU A 207 16.68 -12.01 4.85
N LYS A 208 16.94 -10.72 5.02
CA LYS A 208 18.15 -10.21 5.70
C LYS A 208 17.79 -9.04 6.59
N LYS A 209 18.46 -8.95 7.73
CA LYS A 209 18.30 -7.81 8.63
C LYS A 209 18.60 -6.50 7.92
N ILE A 210 17.67 -5.58 7.98
CA ILE A 210 17.80 -4.23 7.43
C ILE A 210 18.30 -3.32 8.56
N ASN A 211 19.50 -2.80 8.41
CA ASN A 211 20.11 -1.85 9.32
C ASN A 211 20.24 -0.46 8.67
N LYS A 212 20.72 0.52 9.40
CA LYS A 212 20.86 1.91 8.91
C LYS A 212 21.72 2.01 7.64
N ASP A 213 22.74 1.16 7.51
CA ASP A 213 23.60 1.14 6.33
C ASP A 213 22.85 0.61 5.09
N GLU A 214 22.03 -0.44 5.25
CA GLU A 214 21.18 -0.94 4.18
C GLU A 214 20.10 0.10 3.77
N VAL A 215 19.50 0.79 4.72
CA VAL A 215 18.54 1.89 4.42
C VAL A 215 19.23 3.00 3.61
N ARG A 216 20.45 3.39 4.00
CA ARG A 216 21.25 4.38 3.24
C ARG A 216 21.54 3.88 1.82
N LYS A 217 21.97 2.62 1.65
CA LYS A 217 22.26 2.04 0.35
C LYS A 217 21.01 1.97 -0.55
N ILE A 218 19.84 1.65 0.01
CA ILE A 218 18.57 1.69 -0.73
C ILE A 218 18.35 3.10 -1.28
N ASN A 219 18.51 4.13 -0.43
CA ASN A 219 18.35 5.52 -0.86
C ASN A 219 19.39 5.93 -1.92
N ASP A 220 20.65 5.59 -1.74
CA ASP A 220 21.73 5.91 -2.68
C ASP A 220 21.49 5.28 -4.06
N PHE A 221 21.01 4.04 -4.09
CA PHE A 221 20.62 3.37 -5.33
C PHE A 221 19.40 4.04 -5.97
N TYR A 222 18.38 4.35 -5.16
CA TYR A 222 17.17 5.01 -5.63
C TYR A 222 17.48 6.34 -6.33
N GLN A 223 18.32 7.19 -5.69
CA GLN A 223 18.67 8.51 -6.21
C GLN A 223 19.51 8.45 -7.51
N LYS A 224 20.21 7.34 -7.76
CA LYS A 224 21.07 7.15 -8.92
C LYS A 224 20.44 6.37 -10.07
N SER A 225 19.26 5.80 -9.83
CA SER A 225 18.60 4.90 -10.79
C SER A 225 17.55 5.63 -11.61
N THR A 226 17.34 5.15 -12.82
CA THR A 226 16.16 5.47 -13.62
C THR A 226 14.97 4.72 -13.02
N LEU A 227 14.00 5.44 -12.49
CA LEU A 227 12.89 4.84 -11.73
C LEU A 227 12.02 3.96 -12.62
N SER A 228 11.80 4.36 -13.88
CA SER A 228 11.02 3.59 -14.85
C SER A 228 11.68 2.24 -15.20
N ASP A 229 13.02 2.15 -15.17
CA ASP A 229 13.75 0.89 -15.39
C ASP A 229 13.58 -0.05 -14.20
N LEU A 230 13.56 0.48 -12.97
CA LEU A 230 13.28 -0.32 -11.78
C LEU A 230 11.84 -0.85 -11.78
N ILE A 231 10.86 -0.06 -12.24
CA ILE A 231 9.48 -0.55 -12.41
C ILE A 231 9.41 -1.62 -13.50
N GLN A 232 10.18 -1.50 -14.58
CA GLN A 232 10.28 -2.54 -15.59
C GLN A 232 10.86 -3.84 -15.01
N SER A 233 11.92 -3.74 -14.22
CA SER A 233 12.55 -4.90 -13.58
C SER A 233 11.59 -5.64 -12.66
N ILE A 234 10.81 -4.92 -11.83
CA ILE A 234 9.81 -5.57 -10.95
C ILE A 234 8.63 -6.14 -11.75
N TYR A 235 8.21 -5.50 -12.84
CA TYR A 235 7.21 -6.06 -13.76
C TYR A 235 7.68 -7.41 -14.31
N GLU A 236 8.92 -7.51 -14.81
CA GLU A 236 9.50 -8.75 -15.31
C GLU A 236 9.61 -9.82 -14.23
N ARG A 237 10.07 -9.44 -13.04
CA ARG A 237 10.13 -10.32 -11.87
C ARG A 237 8.77 -10.93 -11.51
N LEU A 238 7.73 -10.12 -11.53
CA LEU A 238 6.39 -10.56 -11.13
C LEU A 238 5.63 -11.26 -12.26
N SER A 239 6.00 -11.04 -13.54
CA SER A 239 5.36 -11.68 -14.70
C SER A 239 5.38 -13.20 -14.66
N SER A 240 6.39 -13.81 -14.02
CA SER A 240 6.52 -15.25 -13.83
C SER A 240 5.84 -15.77 -12.56
N LYS A 241 5.26 -14.92 -11.75
CA LYS A 241 4.64 -15.28 -10.47
C LYS A 241 3.13 -15.46 -10.61
N LYS A 242 2.56 -16.25 -9.70
CA LYS A 242 1.11 -16.32 -9.57
C LYS A 242 0.63 -15.07 -8.85
N ILE A 243 0.02 -14.17 -9.60
CA ILE A 243 -0.53 -12.90 -9.12
C ILE A 243 -2.04 -12.93 -9.25
N ASP A 244 -2.75 -12.46 -8.23
CA ASP A 244 -4.20 -12.28 -8.29
C ASP A 244 -4.55 -11.32 -9.45
N ARG A 245 -5.58 -11.65 -10.23
CA ARG A 245 -5.99 -10.88 -11.43
C ARG A 245 -4.77 -10.46 -12.28
N HIS A 246 -3.91 -11.42 -12.63
CA HIS A 246 -2.56 -11.26 -13.16
C HIS A 246 -2.42 -10.13 -14.20
N ASN A 247 -3.20 -10.19 -15.28
CA ASN A 247 -3.09 -9.19 -16.34
C ASN A 247 -3.44 -7.78 -15.84
N TYR A 248 -4.48 -7.66 -15.04
CA TYR A 248 -4.93 -6.38 -14.52
C TYR A 248 -3.87 -5.69 -13.65
N PHE A 249 -3.30 -6.40 -12.66
CA PHE A 249 -2.33 -5.81 -11.74
C PHE A 249 -0.96 -5.59 -12.38
N LEU A 250 -0.49 -6.47 -13.27
CA LEU A 250 0.73 -6.21 -14.04
C LEU A 250 0.59 -4.97 -14.93
N ASN A 251 -0.58 -4.77 -15.53
CA ASN A 251 -0.82 -3.58 -16.34
C ASN A 251 -0.80 -2.29 -15.52
N ARG A 252 -1.21 -2.35 -14.25
CA ARG A 252 -1.07 -1.20 -13.33
C ARG A 252 0.38 -0.85 -13.03
N LEU A 253 1.31 -1.80 -13.02
CA LEU A 253 2.74 -1.50 -12.95
C LEU A 253 3.21 -0.74 -14.19
N ILE A 254 2.70 -1.07 -15.38
CA ILE A 254 2.98 -0.29 -16.59
C ILE A 254 2.43 1.14 -16.46
N MET A 255 1.24 1.32 -15.87
CA MET A 255 0.71 2.65 -15.58
C MET A 255 1.59 3.44 -14.62
N ALA A 256 2.08 2.80 -13.56
CA ALA A 256 3.03 3.41 -12.63
C ALA A 256 4.33 3.83 -13.35
N LYS A 257 4.85 2.98 -14.27
CA LYS A 257 6.01 3.30 -15.11
C LYS A 257 5.75 4.52 -15.99
N ILE A 258 4.63 4.56 -16.71
CA ILE A 258 4.24 5.68 -17.56
C ILE A 258 4.18 6.98 -16.74
N GLN A 259 3.57 6.93 -15.56
CA GLN A 259 3.47 8.10 -14.68
C GLN A 259 4.84 8.60 -14.23
N VAL A 260 5.75 7.72 -13.87
CA VAL A 260 7.11 8.07 -13.45
C VAL A 260 7.89 8.66 -14.63
N MET A 261 7.80 8.08 -15.83
CA MET A 261 8.43 8.62 -17.05
C MET A 261 7.99 10.07 -17.30
N VAL A 262 6.70 10.35 -17.15
CA VAL A 262 6.16 11.71 -17.36
C VAL A 262 6.54 12.68 -16.25
N LYS A 263 6.31 12.30 -14.99
CA LYS A 263 6.41 13.24 -13.86
C LYS A 263 7.81 13.39 -13.29
N ASN A 264 8.60 12.32 -13.32
CA ASN A 264 9.90 12.26 -12.67
C ASN A 264 11.06 12.31 -13.67
N GLU A 265 10.87 11.78 -14.88
CA GLU A 265 11.93 11.66 -15.88
C GLU A 265 11.75 12.59 -17.08
N SER A 266 10.65 13.34 -17.15
CA SER A 266 10.30 14.24 -18.26
C SER A 266 10.34 13.54 -19.65
N ASN A 267 10.11 12.22 -19.68
CA ASN A 267 10.14 11.38 -20.88
C ASN A 267 8.73 11.18 -21.44
N LEU A 268 8.14 12.23 -22.00
CA LEU A 268 6.78 12.20 -22.52
C LEU A 268 6.63 11.30 -23.75
N ASP A 269 7.60 11.33 -24.67
CA ASP A 269 7.51 10.56 -25.92
C ASP A 269 7.63 9.05 -25.67
N GLY A 270 8.58 8.63 -24.83
CA GLY A 270 8.66 7.24 -24.41
C GLY A 270 7.43 6.76 -23.64
N ALA A 271 6.81 7.63 -22.84
CA ALA A 271 5.57 7.32 -22.13
C ALA A 271 4.39 7.11 -23.10
N LYS A 272 4.29 7.91 -24.17
CA LYS A 272 3.29 7.75 -25.24
C LYS A 272 3.48 6.43 -25.99
N GLU A 273 4.70 6.14 -26.45
CA GLU A 273 5.01 4.90 -27.15
C GLU A 273 4.68 3.67 -26.31
N LEU A 274 5.05 3.69 -25.02
CA LEU A 274 4.74 2.62 -24.08
C LEU A 274 3.23 2.45 -23.90
N SER A 275 2.46 3.53 -23.79
CA SER A 275 1.01 3.52 -23.64
C SER A 275 0.34 2.85 -24.84
N ILE A 276 0.68 3.27 -26.06
CA ILE A 276 0.13 2.72 -27.32
C ILE A 276 0.49 1.23 -27.46
N SER A 277 1.75 0.89 -27.25
CA SER A 277 2.24 -0.49 -27.33
C SER A 277 1.54 -1.40 -26.34
N THR A 278 1.36 -0.94 -25.11
CA THR A 278 0.70 -1.70 -24.02
C THR A 278 -0.79 -1.90 -24.33
N PHE A 279 -1.48 -0.85 -24.73
CA PHE A 279 -2.91 -0.92 -25.09
C PHE A 279 -3.16 -1.92 -26.23
N ASN A 280 -2.38 -1.84 -27.32
CA ASN A 280 -2.48 -2.73 -28.47
C ASN A 280 -2.20 -4.20 -28.09
N LYS A 281 -1.29 -4.45 -27.17
CA LYS A 281 -0.95 -5.81 -26.70
C LYS A 281 -2.07 -6.38 -25.84
N ILE A 282 -2.58 -5.60 -24.88
CA ILE A 282 -3.58 -6.04 -23.90
C ILE A 282 -4.94 -6.24 -24.56
N GLY A 283 -5.35 -5.34 -25.47
CA GLY A 283 -6.62 -5.45 -26.16
C GLY A 283 -6.80 -6.76 -26.92
N LYS A 284 -5.68 -7.38 -27.36
CA LYS A 284 -5.70 -8.69 -28.01
C LYS A 284 -5.80 -9.88 -27.06
N ILE A 285 -5.40 -9.71 -25.79
CA ILE A 285 -5.29 -10.80 -24.81
C ILE A 285 -6.46 -10.77 -23.81
N ASP A 286 -6.82 -9.60 -23.34
CA ASP A 286 -7.82 -9.40 -22.29
C ASP A 286 -8.56 -8.07 -22.51
N PRO A 287 -9.67 -8.09 -23.27
CA PRO A 287 -10.46 -6.89 -23.58
C PRO A 287 -11.01 -6.18 -22.33
N GLN A 288 -11.26 -6.91 -21.23
CA GLN A 288 -11.78 -6.31 -19.99
C GLN A 288 -10.67 -5.53 -19.27
N SER A 289 -9.49 -6.10 -19.15
CA SER A 289 -8.32 -5.40 -18.61
C SER A 289 -7.91 -4.22 -19.48
N ALA A 290 -8.07 -4.32 -20.81
CA ALA A 290 -7.82 -3.21 -21.72
C ALA A 290 -8.76 -2.01 -21.46
N LYS A 291 -10.06 -2.24 -21.26
CA LYS A 291 -11.02 -1.19 -20.92
C LYS A 291 -10.71 -0.50 -19.59
N LEU A 292 -10.30 -1.27 -18.59
CA LEU A 292 -9.91 -0.71 -17.30
C LEU A 292 -8.62 0.11 -17.41
N LEU A 293 -7.65 -0.37 -18.15
CA LEU A 293 -6.42 0.36 -18.44
C LEU A 293 -6.69 1.65 -19.22
N GLU A 294 -7.56 1.58 -20.22
CA GLU A 294 -8.01 2.76 -20.99
C GLU A 294 -8.63 3.80 -20.08
N TYR A 295 -9.53 3.38 -19.20
CA TYR A 295 -10.15 4.28 -18.21
C TYR A 295 -9.11 4.92 -17.30
N ASP A 296 -8.18 4.14 -16.75
CA ASP A 296 -7.11 4.64 -15.89
C ASP A 296 -6.18 5.61 -16.64
N LEU A 297 -5.82 5.31 -17.89
CA LEU A 297 -5.01 6.18 -18.75
C LEU A 297 -5.75 7.48 -19.08
N GLN A 298 -7.02 7.41 -19.47
CA GLN A 298 -7.83 8.59 -19.75
C GLN A 298 -7.96 9.48 -18.52
N HIS A 299 -8.20 8.89 -17.35
CA HIS A 299 -8.29 9.63 -16.11
C HIS A 299 -6.95 10.29 -15.73
N PHE A 300 -5.85 9.57 -15.86
CA PHE A 300 -4.52 10.08 -15.60
C PHE A 300 -4.14 11.23 -16.54
N PHE A 301 -4.33 11.05 -17.84
CA PHE A 301 -3.96 12.06 -18.82
C PHE A 301 -4.92 13.25 -18.82
N LYS A 302 -6.24 13.05 -18.64
CA LYS A 302 -7.21 14.14 -18.52
C LYS A 302 -6.90 15.10 -17.38
N ASN A 303 -6.36 14.59 -16.29
CA ASN A 303 -6.00 15.41 -15.12
C ASN A 303 -4.61 16.03 -15.22
N ASN A 304 -3.75 15.55 -16.12
CA ASN A 304 -2.35 15.99 -16.22
C ASN A 304 -1.95 16.47 -17.62
N PHE A 305 -2.73 16.15 -18.66
CA PHE A 305 -2.44 16.46 -20.07
C PHE A 305 -3.72 16.59 -20.88
N ASP A 306 -3.66 17.42 -21.93
CA ASP A 306 -4.70 17.51 -22.96
C ASP A 306 -4.65 16.26 -23.87
N LEU A 307 -5.58 15.33 -23.64
CA LEU A 307 -5.65 14.05 -24.36
C LEU A 307 -5.80 14.19 -25.87
N GLN A 308 -6.49 15.27 -26.35
CA GLN A 308 -6.64 15.53 -27.77
C GLN A 308 -5.29 15.84 -28.43
N LYS A 309 -4.33 16.40 -27.68
CA LYS A 309 -2.95 16.60 -28.18
C LYS A 309 -2.07 15.34 -28.08
N LEU A 310 -2.42 14.37 -27.20
CA LEU A 310 -1.64 13.17 -26.97
C LEU A 310 -1.99 12.03 -27.93
N TYR A 311 -3.25 11.93 -28.27
CA TYR A 311 -3.78 10.95 -29.20
C TYR A 311 -4.53 11.72 -30.29
N ASN A 312 -4.13 11.56 -31.55
CA ASN A 312 -5.04 11.80 -32.66
C ASN A 312 -6.13 10.72 -32.56
N LEU A 313 -7.09 10.92 -31.66
CA LEU A 313 -8.19 9.98 -31.38
C LEU A 313 -9.22 9.88 -32.52
N ASP A 314 -8.98 10.59 -33.63
CA ASP A 314 -9.84 10.52 -34.83
C ASP A 314 -9.76 9.16 -35.56
N HIS A 315 -8.98 8.20 -35.01
CA HIS A 315 -8.78 6.89 -35.63
C HIS A 315 -8.88 5.68 -34.67
N LEU A 316 -9.55 5.84 -33.49
CA LEU A 316 -9.87 4.70 -32.63
C LEU A 316 -11.37 4.46 -32.56
#